data_034d90fc7fc193900dd370af03199aee
#
_entry.id   034d90fc7fc193900dd370af03199aee
#
_cell.length_a   1.000
_cell.length_b   1.000
_cell.length_c   1.000
_cell.angle_alpha   90.00
_cell.angle_beta   90.00
_cell.angle_gamma   90.00
#
_symmetry.space_group_name_H-M   'P 1'
#
loop_
_entity.id
_entity.type
_entity.pdbx_description
1 polymer ?
#
loop_
_entity_poly.entity_id
_entity_poly.type
_entity_poly.pdbx_seq_one_letter_code
_entity_poly.pdbx_strand_id
1 'polypeptide(L)'
;TRASIMDLPDGEYKFEDVVDDDGVSRENIKICVTITVKGEEIKFDFSGTDRQVEGNNNVTMAGLQASCLYCLKVLLDPDCPQNHGMLDPVTIEAPLGSVVNASFPAASAARAQTGQRIVDCILGALAAAYPEKIVAAGNGANTSAAFFGQSAAGKYYVYLETLGGGAGGRFYKDGTDGVQVHMTNTSNLPIEALETEYPLMIERYEFTENSGGAGKYRGGLGILREYRPIGHSTTFSGQGERFVNQPWGLFGGKSGGTGSFSTVSDNGAVSRLANKPSALRVGPENVIRVVTAGAGGFGDPLERSDVDLVEDRNSGKFTEEFLSKEYPQWKGLSD
;
A
#
# COMPACT_ATOMS: atom_id res chain seq x y z
N THR A 1 -1.34 -26.34 -9.08
CA THR A 1 -2.39 -25.50 -8.44
C THR A 1 -3.37 -26.36 -7.64
N ARG A 2 -4.01 -27.43 -8.21
CA ARG A 2 -4.97 -28.29 -7.48
C ARG A 2 -4.36 -28.92 -6.22
N ALA A 3 -3.16 -29.51 -6.35
CA ALA A 3 -2.47 -30.11 -5.21
C ALA A 3 -2.21 -29.09 -4.09
N SER A 4 -1.84 -27.87 -4.45
CA SER A 4 -1.56 -26.81 -3.49
C SER A 4 -2.82 -26.23 -2.84
N ILE A 5 -3.98 -26.26 -3.54
CA ILE A 5 -5.26 -25.86 -2.95
C ILE A 5 -5.69 -26.87 -1.86
N MET A 6 -5.41 -28.15 -2.03
CA MET A 6 -5.71 -29.18 -1.02
C MET A 6 -4.97 -29.00 0.32
N ASP A 7 -3.90 -28.19 0.33
CA ASP A 7 -3.20 -27.83 1.58
C ASP A 7 -3.97 -26.79 2.41
N LEU A 8 -4.96 -26.10 1.80
CA LEU A 8 -5.84 -25.19 2.52
C LEU A 8 -6.98 -26.00 3.18
N PRO A 9 -7.35 -25.69 4.42
CA PRO A 9 -8.54 -26.28 5.03
C PRO A 9 -9.81 -25.94 4.24
N ASP A 10 -10.68 -26.93 4.04
CA ASP A 10 -12.01 -26.68 3.49
C ASP A 10 -12.79 -25.71 4.39
N GLY A 11 -13.47 -24.75 3.78
CA GLY A 11 -14.22 -23.76 4.54
C GLY A 11 -14.62 -22.53 3.75
N GLU A 12 -15.25 -21.59 4.45
CA GLU A 12 -15.65 -20.29 3.95
C GLU A 12 -14.94 -19.19 4.75
N TYR A 13 -14.22 -18.31 4.05
CA TYR A 13 -13.39 -17.26 4.62
C TYR A 13 -13.84 -15.91 4.07
N LYS A 14 -14.07 -14.94 4.96
CA LYS A 14 -14.61 -13.62 4.58
C LYS A 14 -13.74 -12.50 5.08
N PHE A 15 -13.60 -11.46 4.26
CA PHE A 15 -12.96 -10.22 4.64
C PHE A 15 -13.51 -9.05 3.83
N GLU A 16 -13.39 -7.86 4.41
CA GLU A 16 -13.68 -6.61 3.72
C GLU A 16 -12.63 -5.55 4.05
N ASP A 17 -12.35 -4.70 3.10
CA ASP A 17 -11.49 -3.53 3.25
C ASP A 17 -12.02 -2.41 2.36
N VAL A 18 -11.46 -1.22 2.48
CA VAL A 18 -11.93 -0.05 1.75
C VAL A 18 -10.81 0.65 1.00
N VAL A 19 -11.09 1.15 -0.19
CA VAL A 19 -10.29 2.14 -0.91
C VAL A 19 -10.69 3.51 -0.37
N ASP A 20 -9.73 4.38 -0.10
CA ASP A 20 -9.99 5.65 0.61
C ASP A 20 -11.01 6.53 -0.10
N ASP A 21 -10.81 6.80 -1.37
CA ASP A 21 -11.70 7.61 -2.22
C ASP A 21 -11.43 7.39 -3.71
N ASP A 22 -12.28 7.92 -4.57
CA ASP A 22 -12.09 7.88 -6.03
C ASP A 22 -11.48 9.18 -6.61
N GLY A 23 -11.20 10.15 -5.74
CA GLY A 23 -10.69 11.46 -6.14
C GLY A 23 -11.74 12.40 -6.74
N VAL A 24 -13.00 12.01 -6.79
CA VAL A 24 -14.11 12.78 -7.41
C VAL A 24 -15.27 12.97 -6.43
N SER A 25 -15.96 11.90 -6.06
CA SER A 25 -17.24 12.00 -5.33
C SER A 25 -17.46 10.90 -4.28
N ARG A 26 -16.72 9.81 -4.31
CA ARG A 26 -16.92 8.63 -3.45
C ARG A 26 -15.77 8.45 -2.49
N GLU A 27 -16.11 8.19 -1.23
CA GLU A 27 -15.21 7.85 -0.14
C GLU A 27 -15.55 6.46 0.42
N ASN A 28 -14.56 5.81 1.03
CA ASN A 28 -14.69 4.49 1.67
C ASN A 28 -15.33 3.46 0.74
N ILE A 29 -14.75 3.28 -0.45
CA ILE A 29 -15.24 2.34 -1.47
C ILE A 29 -14.93 0.93 -1.00
N LYS A 30 -15.98 0.18 -0.68
CA LYS A 30 -15.88 -1.15 -0.08
C LYS A 30 -15.53 -2.22 -1.09
N ILE A 31 -14.59 -3.09 -0.72
CA ILE A 31 -14.26 -4.35 -1.38
C ILE A 31 -14.52 -5.48 -0.39
N CYS A 32 -15.37 -6.44 -0.80
CA CYS A 32 -15.66 -7.64 -0.02
C CYS A 32 -15.22 -8.86 -0.80
N VAL A 33 -14.72 -9.88 -0.09
CA VAL A 33 -14.47 -11.19 -0.66
C VAL A 33 -14.98 -12.28 0.27
N THR A 34 -15.64 -13.27 -0.31
CA THR A 34 -15.92 -14.58 0.31
C THR A 34 -15.14 -15.62 -0.47
N ILE A 35 -14.25 -16.34 0.21
CA ILE A 35 -13.43 -17.40 -0.38
C ILE A 35 -13.98 -18.74 0.11
N THR A 36 -14.36 -19.62 -0.81
CA THR A 36 -14.79 -20.99 -0.48
C THR A 36 -13.74 -21.97 -0.98
N VAL A 37 -13.18 -22.77 -0.09
CA VAL A 37 -12.26 -23.87 -0.41
C VAL A 37 -12.99 -25.19 -0.24
N LYS A 38 -12.92 -26.04 -1.28
CA LYS A 38 -13.54 -27.36 -1.26
C LYS A 38 -12.69 -28.38 -2.04
N GLY A 39 -11.94 -29.19 -1.30
CA GLY A 39 -11.02 -30.17 -1.90
C GLY A 39 -9.96 -29.48 -2.76
N GLU A 40 -9.96 -29.73 -4.06
CA GLU A 40 -8.98 -29.18 -5.00
C GLU A 40 -9.44 -27.90 -5.71
N GLU A 41 -10.60 -27.33 -5.31
CA GLU A 41 -11.23 -26.17 -5.95
C GLU A 41 -11.31 -24.98 -4.97
N ILE A 42 -11.17 -23.79 -5.51
CA ILE A 42 -11.30 -22.54 -4.77
C ILE A 42 -12.19 -21.55 -5.54
N LYS A 43 -13.11 -20.93 -4.81
CA LYS A 43 -14.00 -19.88 -5.35
C LYS A 43 -13.73 -18.57 -4.62
N PHE A 44 -13.57 -17.49 -5.39
CA PHE A 44 -13.55 -16.11 -4.92
C PHE A 44 -14.84 -15.42 -5.33
N ASP A 45 -15.65 -15.01 -4.36
CA ASP A 45 -16.91 -14.30 -4.59
C ASP A 45 -16.79 -12.87 -4.03
N PHE A 46 -16.84 -11.89 -4.92
CA PHE A 46 -16.79 -10.47 -4.59
C PHE A 46 -18.16 -9.81 -4.51
N SER A 47 -19.22 -10.58 -4.32
CA SER A 47 -20.56 -10.05 -4.05
C SER A 47 -20.55 -9.19 -2.80
N GLY A 48 -21.23 -8.03 -2.83
CA GLY A 48 -21.20 -7.05 -1.75
C GLY A 48 -20.11 -5.98 -1.89
N THR A 49 -19.25 -6.09 -2.90
CA THR A 49 -18.33 -5.02 -3.31
C THR A 49 -19.11 -3.85 -3.94
N ASP A 50 -18.68 -2.63 -3.66
CA ASP A 50 -19.31 -1.42 -4.18
C ASP A 50 -19.32 -1.34 -5.72
N ARG A 51 -20.23 -0.53 -6.23
CA ARG A 51 -20.34 -0.25 -7.66
C ARG A 51 -19.10 0.50 -8.17
N GLN A 52 -18.85 0.39 -9.48
CA GLN A 52 -17.83 1.19 -10.16
C GLN A 52 -18.02 2.69 -9.88
N VAL A 53 -16.92 3.42 -9.86
CA VAL A 53 -16.85 4.83 -9.47
C VAL A 53 -16.53 5.73 -10.66
N GLU A 54 -16.76 7.02 -10.52
CA GLU A 54 -16.41 8.03 -11.54
C GLU A 54 -14.90 8.22 -11.65
N GLY A 55 -14.19 8.11 -10.52
CA GLY A 55 -12.74 8.18 -10.47
C GLY A 55 -12.05 7.01 -11.16
N ASN A 56 -10.73 7.05 -11.21
CA ASN A 56 -9.91 6.18 -12.04
C ASN A 56 -9.45 4.86 -11.36
N ASN A 57 -10.12 4.47 -10.26
CA ASN A 57 -9.78 3.31 -9.45
C ASN A 57 -10.44 1.99 -9.90
N ASN A 58 -11.24 2.00 -10.96
CA ASN A 58 -11.97 0.81 -11.39
C ASN A 58 -11.04 -0.27 -11.96
N VAL A 59 -11.37 -1.53 -11.68
CA VAL A 59 -10.62 -2.72 -12.13
C VAL A 59 -11.51 -3.54 -13.05
N THR A 60 -10.94 -4.08 -14.11
CA THR A 60 -11.62 -5.01 -15.03
C THR A 60 -11.50 -6.45 -14.50
N MET A 61 -12.34 -7.36 -15.00
CA MET A 61 -12.27 -8.79 -14.66
C MET A 61 -10.85 -9.36 -14.83
N ALA A 62 -10.13 -8.96 -15.86
CA ALA A 62 -8.75 -9.43 -16.06
C ALA A 62 -7.80 -8.99 -14.93
N GLY A 63 -7.96 -7.75 -14.43
CA GLY A 63 -7.20 -7.25 -13.27
C GLY A 63 -7.57 -7.98 -11.98
N LEU A 64 -8.86 -8.28 -11.79
CA LEU A 64 -9.33 -9.08 -10.66
C LEU A 64 -8.75 -10.50 -10.70
N GLN A 65 -8.80 -11.17 -11.84
CA GLN A 65 -8.20 -12.49 -12.05
C GLN A 65 -6.70 -12.49 -11.74
N ALA A 66 -5.96 -11.47 -12.22
CA ALA A 66 -4.54 -11.33 -11.92
C ALA A 66 -4.27 -11.19 -10.41
N SER A 67 -5.11 -10.45 -9.68
CA SER A 67 -4.99 -10.29 -8.21
C SER A 67 -5.24 -11.62 -7.48
N CYS A 68 -6.27 -12.37 -7.87
CA CYS A 68 -6.54 -13.69 -7.30
C CYS A 68 -5.40 -14.68 -7.57
N LEU A 69 -4.91 -14.75 -8.82
CA LEU A 69 -3.80 -15.62 -9.20
C LEU A 69 -2.50 -15.25 -8.48
N TYR A 70 -2.22 -13.95 -8.31
CA TYR A 70 -1.09 -13.51 -7.51
C TYR A 70 -1.15 -14.09 -6.09
N CYS A 71 -2.30 -13.97 -5.43
CA CYS A 71 -2.46 -14.50 -4.06
C CYS A 71 -2.26 -16.02 -4.01
N LEU A 72 -2.84 -16.76 -4.93
CA LEU A 72 -2.66 -18.21 -4.99
C LEU A 72 -1.19 -18.58 -5.20
N LYS A 73 -0.51 -17.88 -6.11
CA LYS A 73 0.89 -18.14 -6.41
C LYS A 73 1.79 -17.90 -5.20
N VAL A 74 1.65 -16.75 -4.52
CA VAL A 74 2.53 -16.42 -3.38
C VAL A 74 2.24 -17.24 -2.13
N LEU A 75 1.00 -17.69 -1.95
CA LEU A 75 0.61 -18.47 -0.77
C LEU A 75 0.85 -19.96 -0.92
N LEU A 76 0.52 -20.50 -2.09
CA LEU A 76 0.43 -21.94 -2.28
C LEU A 76 1.65 -22.51 -3.01
N ASP A 77 2.01 -21.94 -4.15
CA ASP A 77 3.07 -22.47 -5.00
C ASP A 77 3.80 -21.34 -5.77
N PRO A 78 4.81 -20.70 -5.17
CA PRO A 78 5.59 -19.66 -5.82
C PRO A 78 6.30 -20.10 -7.11
N ASP A 79 6.62 -21.40 -7.22
CA ASP A 79 7.34 -21.99 -8.34
C ASP A 79 6.44 -22.43 -9.49
N CYS A 80 5.12 -22.47 -9.28
CA CYS A 80 4.16 -22.85 -10.31
C CYS A 80 4.30 -21.94 -11.56
N PRO A 81 4.47 -22.51 -12.76
CA PRO A 81 4.53 -21.71 -13.98
C PRO A 81 3.25 -20.89 -14.20
N GLN A 82 3.41 -19.60 -14.43
CA GLN A 82 2.26 -18.71 -14.63
C GLN A 82 1.67 -18.92 -16.02
N ASN A 83 0.51 -19.55 -16.08
CA ASN A 83 -0.24 -19.80 -17.31
C ASN A 83 -1.74 -19.96 -17.01
N HIS A 84 -2.54 -20.10 -18.07
CA HIS A 84 -4.00 -20.19 -17.97
C HIS A 84 -4.48 -21.41 -17.14
N GLY A 85 -3.74 -22.51 -17.13
CA GLY A 85 -4.08 -23.71 -16.35
C GLY A 85 -4.16 -23.49 -14.85
N MET A 86 -3.56 -22.42 -14.33
CA MET A 86 -3.75 -22.06 -12.92
C MET A 86 -5.20 -21.67 -12.59
N LEU A 87 -5.98 -21.24 -13.59
CA LEU A 87 -7.37 -20.86 -13.42
C LEU A 87 -8.34 -22.06 -13.46
N ASP A 88 -7.93 -23.24 -13.94
CA ASP A 88 -8.83 -24.40 -14.07
C ASP A 88 -9.55 -24.78 -12.77
N PRO A 89 -8.89 -24.80 -11.58
CA PRO A 89 -9.55 -25.07 -10.32
C PRO A 89 -10.14 -23.83 -9.63
N VAL A 90 -10.13 -22.67 -10.30
CA VAL A 90 -10.45 -21.37 -9.69
C VAL A 90 -11.72 -20.79 -10.29
N THR A 91 -12.71 -20.53 -9.46
CA THR A 91 -13.92 -19.79 -9.85
C THR A 91 -13.82 -18.36 -9.29
N ILE A 92 -14.01 -17.34 -10.14
CA ILE A 92 -14.01 -15.93 -9.72
C ILE A 92 -15.33 -15.30 -10.14
N GLU A 93 -16.11 -14.87 -9.17
CA GLU A 93 -17.39 -14.19 -9.35
C GLU A 93 -17.31 -12.75 -8.83
N ALA A 94 -17.75 -11.80 -9.63
CA ALA A 94 -17.90 -10.41 -9.24
C ALA A 94 -19.04 -9.77 -10.02
N PRO A 95 -19.93 -9.00 -9.35
CA PRO A 95 -21.03 -8.33 -10.04
C PRO A 95 -20.51 -7.41 -11.14
N LEU A 96 -21.07 -7.52 -12.35
CA LEU A 96 -20.75 -6.61 -13.44
C LEU A 96 -21.14 -5.17 -13.06
N GLY A 97 -20.25 -4.22 -13.29
CA GLY A 97 -20.42 -2.84 -12.88
C GLY A 97 -20.05 -2.57 -11.43
N SER A 98 -19.37 -3.51 -10.75
CA SER A 98 -18.67 -3.26 -9.49
C SER A 98 -17.30 -2.64 -9.74
N VAL A 99 -16.69 -2.02 -8.69
CA VAL A 99 -15.34 -1.42 -8.78
C VAL A 99 -14.26 -2.44 -9.13
N VAL A 100 -14.48 -3.73 -8.86
CA VAL A 100 -13.56 -4.83 -9.17
C VAL A 100 -13.88 -5.58 -10.46
N ASN A 101 -15.04 -5.30 -11.09
CA ASN A 101 -15.45 -5.83 -12.39
C ASN A 101 -16.23 -4.75 -13.16
N ALA A 102 -15.54 -3.68 -13.49
CA ALA A 102 -16.14 -2.52 -14.11
C ALA A 102 -16.57 -2.79 -15.56
N SER A 103 -17.73 -2.25 -15.92
CA SER A 103 -18.25 -2.23 -17.28
C SER A 103 -17.90 -0.94 -17.99
N PHE A 104 -17.69 -1.04 -19.30
CA PHE A 104 -17.39 0.13 -20.14
C PHE A 104 -18.61 1.09 -20.21
N PRO A 105 -18.40 2.43 -20.19
CA PRO A 105 -17.12 3.12 -19.95
C PRO A 105 -16.78 3.20 -18.45
N ALA A 106 -15.48 3.01 -18.13
CA ALA A 106 -14.96 3.17 -16.76
C ALA A 106 -13.52 3.67 -16.78
N ALA A 107 -13.20 4.65 -15.95
CA ALA A 107 -11.84 5.12 -15.77
C ALA A 107 -11.05 4.13 -14.91
N SER A 108 -9.85 3.72 -15.36
CA SER A 108 -9.05 2.63 -14.75
C SER A 108 -7.55 2.94 -14.68
N ALA A 109 -7.15 4.21 -14.73
CA ALA A 109 -5.72 4.58 -14.73
C ALA A 109 -5.03 4.18 -13.41
N ALA A 110 -5.71 4.35 -12.27
CA ALA A 110 -5.21 3.98 -10.94
C ALA A 110 -5.66 2.59 -10.47
N ARG A 111 -6.07 1.70 -11.39
CA ARG A 111 -6.51 0.32 -11.06
C ARG A 111 -5.55 -0.46 -10.18
N ALA A 112 -4.25 -0.15 -10.26
CA ALA A 112 -3.23 -0.81 -9.45
C ALA A 112 -3.45 -0.61 -7.95
N GLN A 113 -3.95 0.53 -7.51
CA GLN A 113 -4.28 0.80 -6.10
C GLN A 113 -5.41 -0.13 -5.62
N THR A 114 -6.48 -0.26 -6.41
CA THR A 114 -7.58 -1.18 -6.11
C THR A 114 -7.11 -2.64 -6.16
N GLY A 115 -6.22 -2.99 -7.11
CA GLY A 115 -5.60 -4.31 -7.18
C GLY A 115 -4.85 -4.68 -5.90
N GLN A 116 -4.08 -3.76 -5.33
CA GLN A 116 -3.42 -3.95 -4.03
C GLN A 116 -4.44 -4.21 -2.91
N ARG A 117 -5.57 -3.47 -2.91
CA ARG A 117 -6.62 -3.65 -1.92
C ARG A 117 -7.34 -5.00 -2.07
N ILE A 118 -7.55 -5.48 -3.30
CA ILE A 118 -8.08 -6.82 -3.57
C ILE A 118 -7.15 -7.88 -2.97
N VAL A 119 -5.84 -7.73 -3.14
CA VAL A 119 -4.85 -8.64 -2.55
C VAL A 119 -4.91 -8.61 -1.02
N ASP A 120 -4.94 -7.41 -0.40
CA ASP A 120 -5.12 -7.28 1.05
C ASP A 120 -6.39 -8.01 1.52
N CYS A 121 -7.53 -7.85 0.82
CA CYS A 121 -8.78 -8.54 1.18
C CYS A 121 -8.65 -10.07 1.12
N ILE A 122 -8.02 -10.61 0.08
CA ILE A 122 -7.82 -12.05 -0.08
C ILE A 122 -6.90 -12.59 1.03
N LEU A 123 -5.79 -11.91 1.29
CA LEU A 123 -4.86 -12.29 2.35
C LEU A 123 -5.53 -12.20 3.73
N GLY A 124 -6.28 -11.14 3.99
CA GLY A 124 -7.04 -10.98 5.22
C GLY A 124 -8.06 -12.09 5.44
N ALA A 125 -8.79 -12.52 4.40
CA ALA A 125 -9.74 -13.63 4.47
C ALA A 125 -9.06 -14.95 4.83
N LEU A 126 -7.89 -15.23 4.26
CA LEU A 126 -7.15 -16.48 4.48
C LEU A 126 -6.26 -16.46 5.73
N ALA A 127 -6.18 -15.33 6.45
CA ALA A 127 -5.27 -15.18 7.58
C ALA A 127 -5.47 -16.24 8.68
N ALA A 128 -6.72 -16.55 9.02
CA ALA A 128 -7.02 -17.56 10.04
C ALA A 128 -6.71 -19.00 9.56
N ALA A 129 -6.81 -19.26 8.25
CA ALA A 129 -6.54 -20.57 7.67
C ALA A 129 -5.03 -20.85 7.52
N TYR A 130 -4.24 -19.80 7.28
CA TYR A 130 -2.83 -19.95 6.91
C TYR A 130 -1.93 -18.88 7.55
N PRO A 131 -1.94 -18.75 8.90
CA PRO A 131 -1.30 -17.63 9.60
C PRO A 131 0.21 -17.53 9.31
N GLU A 132 0.89 -18.65 9.08
CA GLU A 132 2.34 -18.67 8.85
C GLU A 132 2.78 -18.11 7.50
N LYS A 133 1.85 -18.01 6.53
CA LYS A 133 2.14 -17.52 5.17
C LYS A 133 1.52 -16.16 4.89
N ILE A 134 0.60 -15.70 5.73
CA ILE A 134 -0.06 -14.41 5.54
C ILE A 134 0.79 -13.28 6.13
N VAL A 135 0.72 -12.15 5.49
CA VAL A 135 1.35 -10.88 5.88
C VAL A 135 0.26 -9.88 6.27
N ALA A 136 0.50 -9.06 7.28
CA ALA A 136 -0.38 -7.94 7.61
C ALA A 136 -0.44 -6.92 6.45
N ALA A 137 -1.44 -6.04 6.45
CA ALA A 137 -1.60 -5.07 5.35
C ALA A 137 -0.35 -4.20 5.18
N GLY A 138 0.10 -4.09 3.96
CA GLY A 138 1.18 -3.18 3.58
C GLY A 138 0.68 -1.77 3.29
N ASN A 139 1.58 -0.90 2.84
CA ASN A 139 1.22 0.44 2.36
C ASN A 139 0.16 0.41 1.24
N GLY A 140 0.06 -0.69 0.50
CA GLY A 140 -1.00 -1.07 -0.44
C GLY A 140 -1.39 -0.02 -1.46
N ALA A 141 -0.54 0.96 -1.71
CA ALA A 141 -1.00 2.20 -2.28
C ALA A 141 -0.55 2.46 -3.71
N ASN A 142 0.58 1.90 -4.17
CA ASN A 142 1.20 2.46 -5.38
C ASN A 142 1.15 3.99 -5.39
N THR A 143 1.50 4.61 -4.26
CA THR A 143 1.48 6.06 -4.13
C THR A 143 2.28 6.68 -5.25
N SER A 144 1.64 7.49 -6.09
CA SER A 144 2.33 8.09 -7.23
C SER A 144 2.42 9.60 -7.12
N ALA A 145 3.55 10.13 -7.61
CA ALA A 145 3.81 11.56 -7.75
C ALA A 145 4.16 11.86 -9.21
N ALA A 146 3.38 12.73 -9.85
CA ALA A 146 3.61 13.16 -11.21
C ALA A 146 3.87 14.68 -11.24
N PHE A 147 4.95 15.08 -11.92
CA PHE A 147 5.32 16.47 -12.15
C PHE A 147 5.49 16.72 -13.64
N PHE A 148 4.86 17.74 -14.15
CA PHE A 148 4.95 18.08 -15.55
C PHE A 148 4.90 19.59 -15.78
N GLY A 149 5.61 20.03 -16.80
CA GLY A 149 5.68 21.45 -17.12
C GLY A 149 6.80 21.78 -18.07
N GLN A 150 7.23 23.03 -17.99
CA GLN A 150 8.32 23.56 -18.80
C GLN A 150 9.40 24.10 -17.86
N SER A 151 10.63 23.63 -18.01
CA SER A 151 11.75 24.11 -17.24
C SER A 151 12.05 25.59 -17.49
N ALA A 152 12.86 26.23 -16.66
CA ALA A 152 13.31 27.61 -16.88
C ALA A 152 13.99 27.83 -18.24
N ALA A 153 14.61 26.75 -18.82
CA ALA A 153 15.22 26.78 -20.16
C ALA A 153 14.21 26.53 -21.30
N GLY A 154 12.92 26.41 -21.02
CA GLY A 154 11.87 26.19 -22.02
C GLY A 154 11.70 24.74 -22.47
N LYS A 155 12.39 23.76 -21.85
CA LYS A 155 12.27 22.32 -22.18
C LYS A 155 11.07 21.72 -21.44
N TYR A 156 10.17 21.06 -22.19
CA TYR A 156 9.08 20.28 -21.58
C TYR A 156 9.60 19.02 -20.91
N TYR A 157 8.98 18.66 -19.78
CA TYR A 157 9.25 17.42 -19.09
C TYR A 157 7.98 16.82 -18.48
N VAL A 158 7.99 15.51 -18.31
CA VAL A 158 7.01 14.76 -17.53
C VAL A 158 7.80 13.79 -16.68
N TYR A 159 7.64 13.88 -15.39
CA TYR A 159 8.18 12.94 -14.42
C TYR A 159 7.01 12.25 -13.72
N LEU A 160 7.06 10.92 -13.63
CA LEU A 160 6.10 10.10 -12.88
C LEU A 160 6.87 9.00 -12.14
N GLU A 161 6.62 8.89 -10.86
CA GLU A 161 7.18 7.84 -10.03
C GLU A 161 6.10 7.23 -9.13
N THR A 162 6.21 5.91 -8.88
CA THR A 162 5.49 5.22 -7.82
C THR A 162 6.45 5.00 -6.64
N LEU A 163 6.01 5.40 -5.44
CA LEU A 163 6.84 5.31 -4.23
C LEU A 163 6.46 4.08 -3.41
N GLY A 164 7.47 3.41 -2.86
CA GLY A 164 7.32 2.35 -1.88
C GLY A 164 6.83 2.89 -0.54
N GLY A 165 6.52 1.99 0.38
CA GLY A 165 6.13 2.30 1.75
C GLY A 165 6.39 1.10 2.65
N GLY A 166 5.66 0.93 3.74
CA GLY A 166 5.84 -0.22 4.63
C GLY A 166 5.29 -1.51 4.03
N ALA A 167 6.00 -2.61 4.19
CA ALA A 167 5.47 -3.97 4.03
C ALA A 167 4.96 -4.49 5.38
N GLY A 168 3.88 -5.28 5.38
CA GLY A 168 3.29 -5.82 6.61
C GLY A 168 4.23 -6.72 7.41
N GLY A 169 4.02 -6.77 8.73
CA GLY A 169 4.67 -7.74 9.61
C GLY A 169 4.26 -9.17 9.22
N ARG A 170 5.14 -10.13 9.48
CA ARG A 170 4.97 -11.55 9.12
C ARG A 170 5.08 -12.43 10.37
N PHE A 171 4.63 -13.66 10.25
CA PHE A 171 4.69 -14.65 11.30
C PHE A 171 6.09 -14.81 11.94
N TYR A 172 7.16 -14.58 11.22
CA TYR A 172 8.54 -14.88 11.63
C TYR A 172 9.50 -13.68 11.51
N LYS A 173 9.05 -12.51 11.04
CA LYS A 173 9.91 -11.33 10.90
C LYS A 173 9.14 -10.03 10.73
N ASP A 174 9.81 -8.94 11.01
CA ASP A 174 9.34 -7.58 10.79
C ASP A 174 9.01 -7.30 9.32
N GLY A 175 8.10 -6.38 9.10
CA GLY A 175 7.84 -5.79 7.81
C GLY A 175 9.05 -5.01 7.30
N THR A 176 9.26 -5.02 5.99
CA THR A 176 10.36 -4.30 5.34
C THR A 176 9.99 -2.83 5.16
N ASP A 177 10.95 -1.95 5.44
CA ASP A 177 10.78 -0.51 5.36
C ASP A 177 10.94 -0.03 3.91
N GLY A 178 10.10 0.91 3.45
CA GLY A 178 10.27 1.66 2.21
C GLY A 178 10.26 0.84 0.92
N VAL A 179 9.48 -0.23 0.84
CA VAL A 179 9.43 -1.12 -0.33
C VAL A 179 8.08 -1.09 -1.04
N GLN A 180 8.09 -1.50 -2.29
CA GLN A 180 6.85 -1.82 -3.01
C GLN A 180 6.32 -3.18 -2.51
N VAL A 181 4.98 -3.32 -2.48
CA VAL A 181 4.31 -4.54 -1.99
C VAL A 181 3.50 -5.20 -3.09
N HIS A 182 3.19 -6.48 -2.90
CA HIS A 182 2.27 -7.28 -3.73
C HIS A 182 2.53 -7.20 -5.24
N MET A 183 1.55 -6.70 -6.00
CA MET A 183 1.54 -6.67 -7.46
C MET A 183 2.40 -5.57 -8.08
N THR A 184 3.38 -5.08 -7.35
CA THR A 184 4.29 -4.02 -7.80
C THR A 184 5.73 -4.51 -7.75
N ASN A 185 6.45 -4.27 -8.83
CA ASN A 185 7.87 -4.60 -8.95
C ASN A 185 8.62 -3.39 -9.52
N THR A 186 8.66 -2.31 -8.73
CA THR A 186 9.28 -1.03 -9.12
C THR A 186 10.28 -0.62 -8.06
N SER A 187 11.40 -0.05 -8.47
CA SER A 187 12.36 0.61 -7.58
C SER A 187 12.18 2.12 -7.67
N ASN A 188 12.47 2.82 -6.59
CA ASN A 188 12.50 4.29 -6.63
C ASN A 188 13.68 4.76 -7.50
N LEU A 189 13.48 5.83 -8.26
CA LEU A 189 14.53 6.44 -9.06
C LEU A 189 15.63 7.01 -8.12
N PRO A 190 16.92 6.71 -8.36
CA PRO A 190 18.01 7.36 -7.61
C PRO A 190 17.90 8.88 -7.69
N ILE A 191 18.16 9.57 -6.58
CA ILE A 191 18.03 11.02 -6.47
C ILE A 191 18.90 11.72 -7.53
N GLU A 192 20.15 11.29 -7.69
CA GLU A 192 21.12 11.86 -8.63
C GLU A 192 20.64 11.75 -10.08
N ALA A 193 20.01 10.64 -10.44
CA ALA A 193 19.43 10.46 -11.76
C ALA A 193 18.20 11.38 -11.95
N LEU A 194 17.35 11.50 -10.96
CA LEU A 194 16.19 12.38 -10.98
C LEU A 194 16.61 13.83 -11.17
N GLU A 195 17.53 14.34 -10.37
CA GLU A 195 17.96 15.73 -10.38
C GLU A 195 18.78 16.08 -11.66
N THR A 196 19.41 15.08 -12.29
CA THR A 196 20.10 15.25 -13.56
C THR A 196 19.13 15.34 -14.75
N GLU A 197 18.06 14.55 -14.73
CA GLU A 197 17.12 14.44 -15.85
C GLU A 197 15.98 15.46 -15.80
N TYR A 198 15.55 15.81 -14.57
CA TYR A 198 14.38 16.66 -14.35
C TYR A 198 14.73 17.92 -13.57
N PRO A 199 14.07 19.06 -13.82
CA PRO A 199 14.32 20.29 -13.08
C PRO A 199 13.61 20.29 -11.71
N LEU A 200 13.89 19.25 -10.95
CA LEU A 200 13.37 18.99 -9.59
C LEU A 200 14.54 18.70 -8.66
N MET A 201 14.45 19.16 -7.42
CA MET A 201 15.39 18.87 -6.35
C MET A 201 14.70 18.05 -5.26
N ILE A 202 15.38 17.08 -4.70
CA ILE A 202 14.91 16.28 -3.56
C ILE A 202 15.50 16.88 -2.29
N GLU A 203 14.69 17.56 -1.48
CA GLU A 203 15.16 18.17 -0.22
C GLU A 203 15.26 17.17 0.93
N ARG A 204 14.36 16.17 0.95
CA ARG A 204 14.34 15.11 1.96
C ARG A 204 13.97 13.77 1.33
N TYR A 205 14.61 12.71 1.80
CA TYR A 205 14.28 11.32 1.46
C TYR A 205 14.65 10.44 2.64
N GLU A 206 13.66 10.04 3.41
CA GLU A 206 13.85 9.33 4.68
C GLU A 206 12.69 8.39 4.97
N PHE A 207 12.86 7.50 5.94
CA PHE A 207 11.74 6.72 6.47
C PHE A 207 10.87 7.61 7.39
N THR A 208 9.56 7.35 7.37
CA THR A 208 8.62 8.03 8.26
C THR A 208 8.65 7.35 9.62
N GLU A 209 9.22 8.03 10.60
CA GLU A 209 9.27 7.58 12.00
C GLU A 209 7.86 7.25 12.53
N ASN A 210 7.72 6.21 13.36
CA ASN A 210 6.47 5.77 13.99
C ASN A 210 5.37 5.30 13.03
N SER A 211 5.67 5.12 11.74
CA SER A 211 4.65 4.73 10.76
C SER A 211 4.39 3.22 10.70
N GLY A 212 5.29 2.38 11.18
CA GLY A 212 5.08 0.93 11.29
C GLY A 212 4.14 0.57 12.45
N GLY A 213 3.14 -0.27 12.21
CA GLY A 213 2.25 -0.78 13.26
C GLY A 213 3.01 -1.67 14.26
N ALA A 214 2.73 -1.49 15.55
CA ALA A 214 3.33 -2.29 16.60
C ALA A 214 2.88 -3.76 16.52
N GLY A 215 3.73 -4.68 16.95
CA GLY A 215 3.47 -6.12 16.98
C GLY A 215 4.68 -6.87 17.53
N LYS A 216 4.54 -8.18 17.74
CA LYS A 216 5.70 -9.06 17.93
C LYS A 216 6.70 -8.84 16.81
N TYR A 217 6.17 -8.79 15.60
CA TYR A 217 6.86 -8.34 14.40
C TYR A 217 6.19 -7.07 13.89
N ARG A 218 6.93 -5.95 13.93
CA ARG A 218 6.40 -4.66 13.52
C ARG A 218 6.09 -4.59 12.03
N GLY A 219 5.18 -3.70 11.66
CA GLY A 219 5.04 -3.27 10.27
C GLY A 219 6.25 -2.47 9.80
N GLY A 220 6.48 -2.48 8.49
CA GLY A 220 7.50 -1.66 7.84
C GLY A 220 7.12 -0.17 7.85
N LEU A 221 8.13 0.68 7.78
CA LEU A 221 7.96 2.14 7.75
C LEU A 221 7.63 2.63 6.34
N GLY A 222 6.82 3.69 6.28
CA GLY A 222 6.63 4.50 5.08
C GLY A 222 7.85 5.36 4.76
N ILE A 223 7.75 6.07 3.63
CA ILE A 223 8.77 6.99 3.13
C ILE A 223 8.22 8.42 3.17
N LEU A 224 9.06 9.36 3.56
CA LEU A 224 8.87 10.77 3.32
C LEU A 224 9.81 11.21 2.19
N ARG A 225 9.26 11.86 1.16
CA ARG A 225 10.05 12.45 0.07
C ARG A 225 9.54 13.85 -0.27
N GLU A 226 10.45 14.80 -0.39
CA GLU A 226 10.15 16.19 -0.68
C GLU A 226 10.74 16.60 -2.02
N TYR A 227 9.90 17.21 -2.87
CA TYR A 227 10.25 17.64 -4.21
C TYR A 227 10.08 19.15 -4.35
N ARG A 228 11.14 19.85 -4.77
CA ARG A 228 11.12 21.29 -5.10
C ARG A 228 11.35 21.52 -6.59
N PRO A 229 10.50 22.28 -7.30
CA PRO A 229 10.80 22.72 -8.67
C PRO A 229 11.94 23.74 -8.67
N ILE A 230 12.88 23.61 -9.60
CA ILE A 230 14.07 24.49 -9.68
C ILE A 230 13.84 25.62 -10.69
N GLY A 231 13.64 26.85 -10.20
CA GLY A 231 13.58 28.06 -11.01
C GLY A 231 12.37 28.16 -11.96
N HIS A 232 11.33 27.35 -11.75
CA HIS A 232 10.10 27.38 -12.55
C HIS A 232 8.90 26.90 -11.74
N SER A 233 7.69 27.10 -12.28
CA SER A 233 6.50 26.46 -11.74
C SER A 233 6.22 25.14 -12.46
N THR A 234 5.84 24.13 -11.71
CA THR A 234 5.43 22.80 -12.22
C THR A 234 3.96 22.55 -11.96
N THR A 235 3.40 21.54 -12.59
CA THR A 235 2.08 21.00 -12.26
C THR A 235 2.27 19.66 -11.57
N PHE A 236 1.66 19.49 -10.40
CA PHE A 236 1.67 18.27 -9.62
C PHE A 236 0.33 17.54 -9.70
N SER A 237 0.39 16.23 -9.85
CA SER A 237 -0.75 15.33 -9.63
C SER A 237 -0.28 14.14 -8.81
N GLY A 238 -1.10 13.67 -7.89
CA GLY A 238 -0.79 12.57 -7.00
C GLY A 238 -1.92 11.55 -6.91
N GLN A 239 -1.58 10.31 -6.59
CA GLN A 239 -2.52 9.24 -6.28
C GLN A 239 -2.08 8.59 -4.99
N GLY A 240 -2.82 8.80 -3.90
CA GLY A 240 -2.56 8.25 -2.59
C GLY A 240 -3.66 7.29 -2.15
N GLU A 241 -3.27 6.25 -1.43
CA GLU A 241 -4.14 5.31 -0.75
C GLU A 241 -3.56 4.99 0.63
N ARG A 242 -4.37 4.49 1.55
CA ARG A 242 -3.98 4.34 2.97
C ARG A 242 -3.64 5.72 3.60
N PHE A 243 -4.29 6.78 3.12
CA PHE A 243 -4.17 8.13 3.66
C PHE A 243 -5.26 8.43 4.69
N VAL A 244 -6.35 7.64 4.68
CA VAL A 244 -7.47 7.69 5.63
C VAL A 244 -7.60 6.37 6.36
N ASN A 245 -7.74 5.27 5.61
CA ASN A 245 -7.92 3.94 6.17
C ASN A 245 -6.56 3.28 6.41
N GLN A 246 -6.19 3.11 7.68
CA GLN A 246 -4.92 2.54 8.09
C GLN A 246 -4.71 1.12 7.57
N PRO A 247 -3.46 0.73 7.20
CA PRO A 247 -3.15 -0.68 6.94
C PRO A 247 -3.27 -1.49 8.24
N TRP A 248 -4.14 -2.50 8.21
CA TRP A 248 -4.48 -3.30 9.39
C TRP A 248 -3.35 -4.26 9.80
N GLY A 249 -3.25 -4.51 11.12
CA GLY A 249 -2.38 -5.55 11.68
C GLY A 249 -3.10 -6.88 11.83
N LEU A 250 -2.34 -7.95 12.15
CA LEU A 250 -2.85 -9.31 12.32
C LEU A 250 -2.49 -9.89 13.70
N PHE A 251 -3.34 -10.76 14.23
CA PHE A 251 -3.11 -11.56 15.44
C PHE A 251 -2.67 -10.74 16.67
N GLY A 252 -3.28 -9.58 16.88
CA GLY A 252 -2.95 -8.64 17.95
C GLY A 252 -2.03 -7.49 17.54
N GLY A 253 -1.38 -7.58 16.37
CA GLY A 253 -0.61 -6.49 15.78
C GLY A 253 -1.48 -5.26 15.51
N LYS A 254 -0.89 -4.07 15.64
CA LYS A 254 -1.57 -2.79 15.47
C LYS A 254 -1.51 -2.32 14.01
N SER A 255 -2.43 -1.42 13.65
CA SER A 255 -2.42 -0.78 12.35
C SER A 255 -1.20 0.11 12.16
N GLY A 256 -0.72 0.23 10.92
CA GLY A 256 0.32 1.17 10.55
C GLY A 256 -0.17 2.61 10.41
N GLY A 257 0.75 3.55 10.31
CA GLY A 257 0.48 4.96 10.07
C GLY A 257 -0.01 5.23 8.63
N THR A 258 -0.80 6.29 8.46
CA THR A 258 -1.32 6.72 7.17
C THR A 258 -0.33 7.59 6.40
N GLY A 259 -0.50 7.64 5.07
CA GLY A 259 0.22 8.56 4.20
C GLY A 259 -0.43 9.94 4.08
N SER A 260 0.21 10.83 3.31
CA SER A 260 -0.35 12.15 2.98
C SER A 260 0.38 12.82 1.81
N PHE A 261 -0.30 13.75 1.17
CA PHE A 261 0.31 14.80 0.36
C PHE A 261 0.18 16.15 1.05
N SER A 262 1.22 16.97 0.97
CA SER A 262 1.21 18.33 1.52
C SER A 262 2.08 19.25 0.66
N THR A 263 1.79 20.55 0.72
CA THR A 263 2.75 21.59 0.32
C THR A 263 3.45 22.11 1.57
N VAL A 264 4.75 22.39 1.44
CA VAL A 264 5.55 23.06 2.47
C VAL A 264 6.11 24.32 1.83
N SER A 265 5.79 25.48 2.38
CA SER A 265 6.30 26.77 1.91
C SER A 265 7.63 27.11 2.59
N ASP A 266 8.39 28.06 2.02
CA ASP A 266 9.72 28.48 2.53
C ASP A 266 9.69 28.96 4.00
N ASN A 267 8.55 29.45 4.48
CA ASN A 267 8.38 29.82 5.89
C ASN A 267 8.07 28.63 6.82
N GLY A 268 8.07 27.40 6.28
CA GLY A 268 7.79 26.16 7.02
C GLY A 268 6.31 25.85 7.21
N ALA A 269 5.38 26.64 6.65
CA ALA A 269 3.96 26.33 6.76
C ALA A 269 3.60 25.11 5.93
N VAL A 270 2.90 24.14 6.54
CA VAL A 270 2.46 22.89 5.92
C VAL A 270 0.97 22.96 5.65
N SER A 271 0.58 22.72 4.42
CA SER A 271 -0.83 22.63 4.00
C SER A 271 -1.12 21.26 3.40
N ARG A 272 -2.03 20.50 4.03
CA ARG A 272 -2.44 19.17 3.55
C ARG A 272 -3.20 19.32 2.23
N LEU A 273 -2.93 18.42 1.28
CA LEU A 273 -3.63 18.30 0.01
C LEU A 273 -4.69 17.19 0.08
N ALA A 274 -5.54 17.11 -0.93
CA ALA A 274 -6.40 15.96 -1.15
C ALA A 274 -5.58 14.68 -1.34
N ASN A 275 -6.19 13.51 -1.15
CA ASN A 275 -5.50 12.21 -1.33
C ASN A 275 -5.16 11.95 -2.81
N LYS A 276 -5.91 12.56 -3.72
CA LYS A 276 -5.73 12.45 -5.18
C LYS A 276 -5.72 13.83 -5.83
N PRO A 277 -4.71 14.69 -5.51
CA PRO A 277 -4.63 16.04 -6.10
C PRO A 277 -4.40 15.93 -7.61
N SER A 278 -5.12 16.74 -8.36
CA SER A 278 -5.04 16.78 -9.82
C SER A 278 -4.68 18.19 -10.31
N ALA A 279 -3.66 18.28 -11.15
CA ALA A 279 -3.23 19.49 -11.83
C ALA A 279 -2.95 20.69 -10.90
N LEU A 280 -2.42 20.45 -9.71
CA LEU A 280 -2.03 21.51 -8.78
C LEU A 280 -0.79 22.25 -9.28
N ARG A 281 -0.88 23.57 -9.43
CA ARG A 281 0.30 24.38 -9.78
C ARG A 281 1.17 24.62 -8.54
N VAL A 282 2.46 24.39 -8.67
CA VAL A 282 3.47 24.50 -7.60
C VAL A 282 4.62 25.36 -8.08
N GLY A 283 4.89 26.45 -7.38
CA GLY A 283 6.03 27.34 -7.67
C GLY A 283 7.31 26.91 -6.94
N PRO A 284 8.46 27.52 -7.29
CA PRO A 284 9.75 27.17 -6.69
C PRO A 284 9.86 27.52 -5.19
N GLU A 285 8.96 28.35 -4.68
CA GLU A 285 8.84 28.73 -3.25
C GLU A 285 8.14 27.63 -2.40
N ASN A 286 7.65 26.56 -3.04
CA ASN A 286 6.94 25.50 -2.37
C ASN A 286 7.57 24.13 -2.66
N VAL A 287 7.49 23.28 -1.68
CA VAL A 287 7.88 21.87 -1.75
C VAL A 287 6.61 21.00 -1.76
N ILE A 288 6.57 19.99 -2.59
CA ILE A 288 5.60 18.89 -2.45
C ILE A 288 6.21 17.83 -1.54
N ARG A 289 5.57 17.62 -0.39
CA ARG A 289 5.89 16.53 0.53
C ARG A 289 4.94 15.37 0.27
N VAL A 290 5.52 14.21 -0.01
CA VAL A 290 4.85 12.93 -0.14
C VAL A 290 5.25 12.05 1.03
N VAL A 291 4.26 11.62 1.81
CA VAL A 291 4.44 10.63 2.87
C VAL A 291 3.65 9.39 2.46
N THR A 292 4.32 8.25 2.33
CA THR A 292 3.65 6.98 2.07
C THR A 292 3.26 6.30 3.39
N ALA A 293 2.23 5.48 3.35
CA ALA A 293 1.79 4.75 4.53
C ALA A 293 2.86 3.77 5.02
N GLY A 294 2.89 3.53 6.32
CA GLY A 294 3.56 2.38 6.91
C GLY A 294 2.77 1.10 6.65
N ALA A 295 2.92 0.11 7.51
CA ALA A 295 2.25 -1.18 7.38
C ALA A 295 1.80 -1.73 8.73
N GLY A 296 0.85 -2.68 8.72
CA GLY A 296 0.36 -3.33 9.92
C GLY A 296 1.40 -4.25 10.58
N GLY A 297 1.37 -4.34 11.90
CA GLY A 297 2.15 -5.27 12.69
C GLY A 297 1.54 -6.67 12.72
N PHE A 298 2.31 -7.66 13.17
CA PHE A 298 1.90 -9.06 13.31
C PHE A 298 2.19 -9.57 14.72
N GLY A 299 1.20 -10.22 15.34
CA GLY A 299 1.33 -10.77 16.70
C GLY A 299 1.25 -9.70 17.81
N ASP A 300 1.12 -10.16 19.04
CA ASP A 300 0.97 -9.27 20.18
C ASP A 300 2.24 -8.42 20.41
N PRO A 301 2.14 -7.09 20.51
CA PRO A 301 3.27 -6.22 20.85
C PRO A 301 4.01 -6.63 22.14
N LEU A 302 3.30 -7.22 23.12
CA LEU A 302 3.92 -7.72 24.35
C LEU A 302 4.96 -8.84 24.13
N GLU A 303 4.90 -9.53 22.99
CA GLU A 303 5.84 -10.58 22.64
C GLU A 303 7.10 -10.08 21.91
N ARG A 304 7.20 -8.76 21.60
CA ARG A 304 8.39 -8.20 20.96
C ARG A 304 9.55 -8.19 21.95
N SER A 305 10.72 -8.66 21.51
CA SER A 305 11.89 -8.76 22.38
C SER A 305 12.45 -7.39 22.77
N ASP A 306 13.04 -7.29 23.96
CA ASP A 306 13.70 -6.07 24.41
C ASP A 306 14.85 -5.65 23.47
N VAL A 307 15.54 -6.62 22.88
CA VAL A 307 16.63 -6.35 21.91
C VAL A 307 16.09 -5.65 20.67
N ASP A 308 14.97 -6.12 20.12
CA ASP A 308 14.33 -5.50 18.95
C ASP A 308 13.79 -4.10 19.27
N LEU A 309 13.24 -3.89 20.47
CA LEU A 309 12.77 -2.57 20.91
C LEU A 309 13.92 -1.56 21.03
N VAL A 310 15.05 -1.99 21.58
CA VAL A 310 16.27 -1.15 21.69
C VAL A 310 16.82 -0.85 20.29
N GLU A 311 16.82 -1.81 19.37
CA GLU A 311 17.25 -1.59 17.99
C GLU A 311 16.34 -0.62 17.26
N ASP A 312 15.02 -0.77 17.37
CA ASP A 312 14.06 0.15 16.76
C ASP A 312 14.23 1.59 17.26
N ARG A 313 14.50 1.75 18.56
CA ARG A 313 14.79 3.06 19.15
C ARG A 313 16.10 3.65 18.64
N ASN A 314 17.18 2.86 18.68
CA ASN A 314 18.52 3.32 18.30
C ASN A 314 18.65 3.61 16.79
N SER A 315 17.91 2.88 15.96
CA SER A 315 17.87 3.10 14.51
C SER A 315 16.94 4.25 14.09
N GLY A 316 16.27 4.93 15.05
CA GLY A 316 15.36 6.04 14.78
C GLY A 316 14.05 5.65 14.12
N LYS A 317 13.66 4.37 14.18
CA LYS A 317 12.41 3.90 13.61
C LYS A 317 11.20 4.27 14.46
N PHE A 318 11.37 4.16 15.79
CA PHE A 318 10.35 4.51 16.77
C PHE A 318 10.90 5.48 17.81
N THR A 319 10.08 6.46 18.16
CA THR A 319 10.38 7.39 19.25
C THR A 319 10.14 6.74 20.61
N GLU A 320 10.74 7.31 21.65
CA GLU A 320 10.51 6.91 23.04
C GLU A 320 9.02 6.97 23.42
N GLU A 321 8.32 8.01 22.94
CA GLU A 321 6.89 8.19 23.18
C GLU A 321 6.07 7.07 22.52
N PHE A 322 6.38 6.73 21.26
CA PHE A 322 5.71 5.64 20.54
C PHE A 322 5.93 4.30 21.24
N LEU A 323 7.19 3.99 21.59
CA LEU A 323 7.52 2.74 22.28
C LEU A 323 6.80 2.63 23.62
N SER A 324 6.78 3.69 24.42
CA SER A 324 6.10 3.71 25.72
C SER A 324 4.58 3.52 25.60
N LYS A 325 3.99 4.00 24.51
CA LYS A 325 2.55 3.88 24.25
C LYS A 325 2.16 2.52 23.73
N GLU A 326 2.90 2.00 22.75
CA GLU A 326 2.49 0.82 21.96
C GLU A 326 3.08 -0.49 22.49
N TYR A 327 4.15 -0.44 23.31
CA TYR A 327 4.84 -1.59 23.89
C TYR A 327 4.90 -1.47 25.42
N PRO A 328 3.91 -2.00 26.15
CA PRO A 328 3.80 -1.83 27.60
C PRO A 328 5.03 -2.34 28.41
N GLN A 329 5.79 -3.28 27.83
CA GLN A 329 7.02 -3.81 28.43
C GLN A 329 8.23 -2.87 28.28
N TRP A 330 8.15 -1.83 27.43
CA TRP A 330 9.24 -0.88 27.23
C TRP A 330 9.55 -0.07 28.50
N LYS A 331 10.78 -0.13 28.97
CA LYS A 331 11.22 0.56 30.21
C LYS A 331 12.15 1.73 29.96
N GLY A 332 12.32 2.13 28.70
CA GLY A 332 13.33 3.10 28.31
C GLY A 332 14.72 2.46 28.15
N LEU A 333 15.63 3.25 27.56
CA LEU A 333 17.05 2.87 27.57
C LEU A 333 17.56 3.07 28.99
N SER A 334 18.10 2.00 29.63
CA SER A 334 18.92 2.19 30.85
C SER A 334 20.22 2.90 30.44
N ASP A 335 20.49 4.02 31.08
CA ASP A 335 21.77 4.73 30.97
C ASP A 335 22.98 3.81 31.23
#